data_d11872c0aec2469c47a217b09460539c
#
_entry.id   d11872c0aec2469c47a217b09460539c
#
_cell.length_a   1.000
_cell.length_b   1.000
_cell.length_c   1.000
_cell.angle_alpha   90.00
_cell.angle_beta   90.00
_cell.angle_gamma   90.00
#
_symmetry.space_group_name_H-M   'P 1'
#
loop_
_entity.id
_entity.type
_entity.pdbx_description
1 polymer ?
#
loop_
_entity_poly.entity_id
_entity_poly.type
_entity_poly.pdbx_seq_one_letter_code
_entity_poly.pdbx_strand_id
1 'polypeptide(L)'
;MSGPTRRQFLAALGASALSATAGCVSSDGATYEGTWSRPGFDDARTGFSPATGPTGPLTAAWRADVFDGYPTTSPVVADGVVYYLHTRGGRGNPHESVVSAFGAATGAERWRTIVSVADDDELAYHHDSLVVADRIYLRTLEALYALSLDGDRLWRHPIPTTAQPYPIAAPPVVSDGVAVTATYGERTPPIGVAAVDAETGTPRWRVGFNSRQIPWTLAAADGAVYVPFFKGDAGVVALDLQTGGREWSVSLPVAGPVTVAGDTLLVPLDGDPEAIAAVDRRTGAIRWRAPGVRHTEAGVAVAHDRVYYCADRMLLARRLDTGDLVWSFGPTPRVSLSWTPVVAGDVVYALAEHRAENSRPHYLYALDAASGRVRGSGRVSRSATVSGFAVVDGAGYVALGSGELLCLEACAVSALGRCVRNG
;
A
#
# COMPACT_ATOMS: atom_id res chain seq x y z
N MET A 1 43.42 -21.11 27.38
CA MET A 1 42.39 -20.07 27.34
C MET A 1 41.25 -20.58 26.45
N SER A 2 40.24 -21.15 27.04
CA SER A 2 39.11 -21.80 26.36
C SER A 2 38.01 -20.76 26.08
N GLY A 3 37.66 -20.60 24.81
CA GLY A 3 36.58 -19.72 24.36
C GLY A 3 35.21 -20.28 24.74
N PRO A 4 34.17 -19.42 24.85
CA PRO A 4 32.86 -19.83 25.30
C PRO A 4 32.16 -20.70 24.25
N THR A 5 31.50 -21.74 24.73
CA THR A 5 30.76 -22.71 23.91
C THR A 5 29.45 -22.14 23.43
N ARG A 6 28.94 -22.65 22.29
CA ARG A 6 27.69 -22.27 21.57
C ARG A 6 26.42 -22.21 22.46
N ARG A 7 26.44 -22.78 23.64
CA ARG A 7 25.32 -22.76 24.61
C ARG A 7 25.19 -21.48 25.44
N GLN A 8 26.24 -20.64 25.46
CA GLN A 8 26.23 -19.39 26.22
C GLN A 8 25.72 -18.18 25.38
N PHE A 9 25.58 -18.34 24.06
CA PHE A 9 25.09 -17.30 23.17
C PHE A 9 23.55 -17.25 23.09
N LEU A 10 22.85 -18.28 23.57
CA LEU A 10 21.37 -18.35 23.53
C LEU A 10 20.70 -17.89 24.84
N ALA A 11 21.45 -17.47 25.84
CA ALA A 11 20.92 -16.99 27.12
C ALA A 11 20.88 -15.44 27.24
N ALA A 12 21.33 -14.69 26.23
CA ALA A 12 21.39 -13.22 26.25
C ALA A 12 20.30 -12.52 25.41
N LEU A 13 19.35 -13.27 24.83
CA LEU A 13 18.23 -12.73 24.03
C LEU A 13 16.88 -12.81 24.77
N GLY A 14 16.90 -12.76 26.07
CA GLY A 14 15.72 -12.90 26.95
C GLY A 14 15.41 -11.69 27.83
N ALA A 15 15.66 -10.46 27.33
CA ALA A 15 15.16 -9.26 27.98
C ALA A 15 14.83 -8.20 26.92
N SER A 16 13.92 -8.55 25.99
CA SER A 16 13.19 -7.53 25.26
C SER A 16 12.29 -6.85 26.29
N ALA A 17 12.62 -5.61 26.61
CA ALA A 17 11.74 -4.72 27.36
C ALA A 17 10.38 -4.74 26.63
N LEU A 18 9.34 -5.18 27.31
CA LEU A 18 7.97 -4.86 27.01
C LEU A 18 7.88 -3.33 27.07
N SER A 19 8.09 -2.66 25.95
CA SER A 19 7.62 -1.30 25.75
C SER A 19 6.11 -1.42 25.90
N ALA A 20 5.59 -0.97 27.03
CA ALA A 20 4.16 -0.75 27.18
C ALA A 20 3.81 0.33 26.13
N THR A 21 3.36 -0.09 24.95
CA THR A 21 2.71 0.79 24.00
C THR A 21 1.47 1.32 24.69
N ALA A 22 1.47 2.61 24.98
CA ALA A 22 0.28 3.30 25.44
C ALA A 22 -0.73 3.27 24.30
N GLY A 23 -1.52 2.19 24.22
CA GLY A 23 -2.63 2.08 23.30
C GLY A 23 -3.60 3.23 23.58
N CYS A 24 -4.00 3.98 22.58
CA CYS A 24 -5.05 4.97 22.71
C CYS A 24 -6.37 4.25 22.89
N VAL A 25 -7.06 4.51 24.00
CA VAL A 25 -8.40 3.97 24.27
C VAL A 25 -9.42 4.87 23.60
N SER A 26 -10.34 4.30 22.80
CA SER A 26 -11.49 5.03 22.26
C SER A 26 -12.41 5.49 23.39
N SER A 27 -13.35 6.40 23.09
CA SER A 27 -14.37 6.85 24.05
C SER A 27 -15.16 5.69 24.69
N ASP A 28 -15.18 4.51 24.03
CA ASP A 28 -15.84 3.29 24.48
C ASP A 28 -14.87 2.22 25.00
N GLY A 29 -13.59 2.56 25.21
CA GLY A 29 -12.57 1.62 25.72
C GLY A 29 -11.91 0.72 24.67
N ALA A 30 -12.20 0.86 23.36
CA ALA A 30 -11.54 0.10 22.33
C ALA A 30 -10.09 0.56 22.13
N THR A 31 -9.18 -0.38 21.99
CA THR A 31 -7.78 -0.15 21.57
C THR A 31 -7.56 -0.80 20.23
N TYR A 32 -6.95 -0.07 19.30
CA TYR A 32 -6.56 -0.60 18.00
C TYR A 32 -5.04 -0.68 17.96
N GLU A 33 -4.53 -1.90 18.04
CA GLU A 33 -3.10 -2.19 18.05
C GLU A 33 -2.64 -2.67 16.68
N GLY A 34 -1.33 -2.66 16.44
CA GLY A 34 -0.72 -3.12 15.20
C GLY A 34 -0.32 -1.99 14.28
N THR A 35 0.34 -2.38 13.21
CA THR A 35 0.97 -1.47 12.25
C THR A 35 0.58 -1.86 10.83
N TRP A 36 0.31 -0.86 10.01
CA TRP A 36 0.20 -0.91 8.56
C TRP A 36 1.06 0.21 7.99
N SER A 37 2.37 0.04 8.02
CA SER A 37 3.36 1.11 7.88
C SER A 37 3.50 1.70 6.48
N ARG A 38 2.91 1.06 5.47
CA ARG A 38 2.95 1.52 4.06
C ARG A 38 1.88 0.86 3.21
N PRO A 39 1.57 1.41 2.03
CA PRO A 39 0.72 0.73 1.05
C PRO A 39 1.29 -0.63 0.68
N GLY A 40 0.47 -1.68 0.77
CA GLY A 40 0.92 -3.06 0.59
C GLY A 40 1.60 -3.66 1.83
N PHE A 41 1.52 -3.03 3.00
CA PHE A 41 1.96 -3.46 4.32
C PHE A 41 3.48 -3.38 4.55
N ASP A 42 4.31 -3.96 3.69
CA ASP A 42 5.77 -4.06 3.81
C ASP A 42 6.48 -3.64 2.51
N ASP A 43 7.82 -3.61 2.51
CA ASP A 43 8.64 -3.28 1.33
C ASP A 43 8.49 -4.30 0.20
N ALA A 44 8.18 -5.55 0.54
CA ALA A 44 7.88 -6.63 -0.39
C ALA A 44 6.47 -6.47 -1.02
N ARG A 45 5.63 -5.59 -0.46
CA ARG A 45 4.24 -5.33 -0.84
C ARG A 45 3.34 -6.56 -0.73
N THR A 46 3.57 -7.37 0.29
CA THR A 46 2.80 -8.62 0.48
C THR A 46 1.31 -8.39 0.70
N GLY A 47 0.89 -7.21 1.14
CA GLY A 47 -0.50 -6.93 1.49
C GLY A 47 -1.01 -7.79 2.65
N PHE A 48 -0.10 -8.35 3.45
CA PHE A 48 -0.40 -9.25 4.56
C PHE A 48 0.05 -8.68 5.90
N SER A 49 -0.88 -8.59 6.84
CA SER A 49 -0.62 -8.29 8.25
C SER A 49 -0.94 -9.52 9.12
N PRO A 50 -0.13 -9.81 10.15
CA PRO A 50 -0.48 -10.83 11.14
C PRO A 50 -1.65 -10.41 12.05
N ALA A 51 -2.09 -9.15 11.99
CA ALA A 51 -3.18 -8.60 12.79
C ALA A 51 -4.48 -9.35 12.60
N THR A 52 -5.36 -9.31 13.59
CA THR A 52 -6.73 -9.83 13.50
C THR A 52 -7.68 -8.69 13.13
N GLY A 53 -7.99 -8.55 11.86
CA GLY A 53 -8.90 -7.51 11.38
C GLY A 53 -10.37 -7.75 11.72
N PRO A 54 -11.24 -6.74 11.55
CA PRO A 54 -12.64 -6.83 11.94
C PRO A 54 -13.43 -7.80 11.04
N THR A 55 -14.30 -8.59 11.62
CA THR A 55 -15.21 -9.53 10.91
C THR A 55 -16.66 -9.32 11.34
N GLY A 56 -17.63 -9.94 10.63
CA GLY A 56 -19.05 -9.73 10.86
C GLY A 56 -19.58 -8.49 10.13
N PRO A 57 -20.74 -7.97 10.53
CA PRO A 57 -21.23 -6.69 10.02
C PRO A 57 -20.28 -5.56 10.38
N LEU A 58 -19.77 -4.84 9.37
CA LEU A 58 -18.83 -3.74 9.58
C LEU A 58 -19.57 -2.40 9.68
N THR A 59 -19.15 -1.56 10.62
CA THR A 59 -19.68 -0.23 10.85
C THR A 59 -18.54 0.79 11.03
N ALA A 60 -18.83 2.08 10.79
CA ALA A 60 -17.85 3.12 11.09
C ALA A 60 -17.82 3.39 12.59
N ALA A 61 -16.64 3.22 13.21
CA ALA A 61 -16.38 3.63 14.60
C ALA A 61 -16.33 5.16 14.69
N TRP A 62 -15.60 5.77 13.76
CA TRP A 62 -15.51 7.22 13.60
C TRP A 62 -15.34 7.64 12.13
N ARG A 63 -15.54 8.92 11.89
CA ARG A 63 -15.29 9.60 10.62
C ARG A 63 -14.58 10.91 10.91
N ALA A 64 -13.59 11.25 10.08
CA ALA A 64 -12.92 12.54 10.11
C ALA A 64 -12.97 13.17 8.71
N ASP A 65 -13.37 14.45 8.65
CA ASP A 65 -13.24 15.26 7.45
C ASP A 65 -11.79 15.74 7.36
N VAL A 66 -11.08 15.31 6.32
CA VAL A 66 -9.63 15.54 6.19
C VAL A 66 -9.35 16.74 5.29
N PHE A 67 -10.10 16.90 4.18
CA PHE A 67 -9.77 17.91 3.17
C PHE A 67 -10.92 18.21 2.20
N ASP A 68 -10.81 19.38 1.55
CA ASP A 68 -11.60 19.72 0.36
C ASP A 68 -10.73 19.48 -0.88
N GLY A 69 -10.70 18.26 -1.43
CA GLY A 69 -9.85 17.95 -2.57
C GLY A 69 -10.00 16.51 -3.06
N TYR A 70 -8.96 16.00 -3.74
CA TYR A 70 -8.94 14.64 -4.25
C TYR A 70 -8.15 13.73 -3.31
N PRO A 71 -8.65 12.54 -2.96
CA PRO A 71 -7.90 11.54 -2.21
C PRO A 71 -6.81 11.00 -3.12
N THR A 72 -5.64 10.86 -2.57
CA THR A 72 -4.47 10.52 -3.37
C THR A 72 -3.76 9.27 -2.87
N THR A 73 -3.90 8.90 -1.58
CA THR A 73 -3.11 7.82 -0.99
C THR A 73 -3.94 6.89 -0.12
N SER A 74 -3.38 5.71 0.18
CA SER A 74 -3.91 4.83 1.21
C SER A 74 -3.54 5.36 2.61
N PRO A 75 -4.38 5.22 3.63
CA PRO A 75 -4.00 5.51 5.00
C PRO A 75 -2.91 4.54 5.47
N VAL A 76 -2.04 5.02 6.34
CA VAL A 76 -0.95 4.26 6.96
C VAL A 76 -1.11 4.34 8.47
N VAL A 77 -0.89 3.24 9.18
CA VAL A 77 -1.11 3.16 10.62
C VAL A 77 0.15 2.69 11.31
N ALA A 78 0.58 3.43 12.32
CA ALA A 78 1.68 3.04 13.20
C ALA A 78 1.48 3.63 14.59
N ASP A 79 1.77 2.85 15.62
CA ASP A 79 1.76 3.27 17.04
C ASP A 79 0.49 4.03 17.46
N GLY A 80 -0.68 3.55 17.05
CA GLY A 80 -1.96 4.15 17.37
C GLY A 80 -2.22 5.51 16.69
N VAL A 81 -1.51 5.79 15.60
CA VAL A 81 -1.67 6.98 14.76
C VAL A 81 -1.98 6.57 13.33
N VAL A 82 -2.97 7.20 12.72
CA VAL A 82 -3.24 7.11 11.29
C VAL A 82 -2.61 8.31 10.60
N TYR A 83 -1.67 8.04 9.70
CA TYR A 83 -1.03 9.06 8.86
C TYR A 83 -1.67 9.03 7.48
N TYR A 84 -1.93 10.21 6.93
CA TYR A 84 -2.57 10.35 5.65
C TYR A 84 -1.96 11.51 4.85
N LEU A 85 -1.50 11.22 3.63
CA LEU A 85 -1.04 12.22 2.68
C LEU A 85 -2.20 12.57 1.74
N HIS A 86 -2.50 13.85 1.61
CA HIS A 86 -3.57 14.36 0.76
C HIS A 86 -3.19 15.66 0.09
N THR A 87 -3.92 16.06 -0.94
CA THR A 87 -3.76 17.35 -1.62
C THR A 87 -4.89 18.28 -1.23
N ARG A 88 -4.55 19.53 -0.93
CA ARG A 88 -5.49 20.62 -0.66
C ARG A 88 -5.31 21.75 -1.67
N GLY A 89 -6.38 22.46 -2.03
CA GLY A 89 -6.36 23.52 -3.02
C GLY A 89 -6.85 23.07 -4.40
N GLY A 90 -6.56 23.84 -5.43
CA GLY A 90 -7.00 23.66 -6.82
C GLY A 90 -8.02 24.70 -7.28
N ARG A 91 -8.37 24.69 -8.58
CA ARG A 91 -9.25 25.68 -9.23
C ARG A 91 -8.81 27.12 -8.99
N GLY A 92 -7.54 27.45 -9.29
CA GLY A 92 -6.98 28.79 -9.16
C GLY A 92 -6.37 29.10 -7.79
N ASN A 93 -6.26 28.10 -6.91
CA ASN A 93 -5.46 28.17 -5.69
C ASN A 93 -4.27 27.21 -5.79
N PRO A 94 -3.15 27.53 -5.13
CA PRO A 94 -2.01 26.61 -5.06
C PRO A 94 -2.41 25.23 -4.55
N HIS A 95 -1.77 24.20 -5.10
CA HIS A 95 -1.92 22.84 -4.61
C HIS A 95 -0.93 22.60 -3.48
N GLU A 96 -1.44 22.22 -2.32
CA GLU A 96 -0.63 21.88 -1.16
C GLU A 96 -0.62 20.36 -0.93
N SER A 97 0.58 19.77 -0.83
CA SER A 97 0.73 18.40 -0.33
C SER A 97 0.79 18.44 1.18
N VAL A 98 -0.15 17.78 1.84
CA VAL A 98 -0.35 17.86 3.28
C VAL A 98 -0.29 16.46 3.89
N VAL A 99 0.51 16.28 4.93
CA VAL A 99 0.47 15.11 5.81
C VAL A 99 -0.34 15.46 7.05
N SER A 100 -1.32 14.65 7.37
CA SER A 100 -2.12 14.77 8.59
C SER A 100 -2.01 13.49 9.42
N ALA A 101 -1.97 13.64 10.74
CA ALA A 101 -1.95 12.54 11.70
C ALA A 101 -3.19 12.57 12.58
N PHE A 102 -3.82 11.40 12.75
CA PHE A 102 -5.05 11.23 13.53
C PHE A 102 -4.86 10.15 14.58
N GLY A 103 -5.51 10.30 15.71
CA GLY A 103 -5.59 9.22 16.70
C GLY A 103 -6.37 8.04 16.11
N ALA A 104 -5.75 6.86 16.06
CA ALA A 104 -6.33 5.66 15.44
C ALA A 104 -7.68 5.27 16.08
N ALA A 105 -7.79 5.38 17.38
CA ALA A 105 -9.00 5.04 18.13
C ALA A 105 -10.12 6.10 18.04
N THR A 106 -9.78 7.37 17.85
CA THR A 106 -10.74 8.48 18.02
C THR A 106 -11.01 9.27 16.73
N GLY A 107 -10.12 9.20 15.73
CA GLY A 107 -10.16 10.06 14.55
C GLY A 107 -9.82 11.53 14.85
N ALA A 108 -9.41 11.87 16.07
CA ALA A 108 -9.01 13.23 16.42
C ALA A 108 -7.70 13.58 15.72
N GLU A 109 -7.66 14.72 15.02
CA GLU A 109 -6.43 15.22 14.43
C GLU A 109 -5.42 15.57 15.52
N ARG A 110 -4.20 15.05 15.39
CA ARG A 110 -3.07 15.33 16.29
C ARG A 110 -2.23 16.47 15.77
N TRP A 111 -1.88 16.43 14.49
CA TRP A 111 -1.12 17.46 13.81
C TRP A 111 -1.32 17.41 12.29
N ARG A 112 -0.90 18.47 11.62
CA ARG A 112 -0.93 18.62 10.16
C ARG A 112 0.27 19.42 9.70
N THR A 113 0.94 18.96 8.64
CA THR A 113 2.11 19.62 8.04
C THR A 113 1.94 19.80 6.55
N ILE A 114 2.11 21.03 6.04
CA ILE A 114 2.22 21.32 4.61
C ILE A 114 3.65 21.01 4.20
N VAL A 115 3.82 20.05 3.29
CA VAL A 115 5.13 19.55 2.85
C VAL A 115 5.62 20.27 1.61
N SER A 116 4.74 20.51 0.65
CA SER A 116 5.03 21.24 -0.58
C SER A 116 3.82 22.06 -1.03
N VAL A 117 4.11 23.13 -1.78
CA VAL A 117 3.12 24.01 -2.41
C VAL A 117 3.49 24.13 -3.88
N ALA A 118 2.58 23.85 -4.79
CA ALA A 118 2.74 24.00 -6.23
C ALA A 118 1.82 25.10 -6.75
N ASP A 119 2.38 26.05 -7.49
CA ASP A 119 1.67 27.26 -7.96
C ASP A 119 0.79 27.03 -9.22
N ASP A 120 0.85 25.85 -9.84
CA ASP A 120 0.16 25.58 -11.12
C ASP A 120 -0.93 24.50 -11.03
N ASP A 121 -1.87 24.58 -12.00
CA ASP A 121 -2.99 23.64 -12.23
C ASP A 121 -2.58 22.18 -12.55
N GLU A 122 -1.32 21.82 -12.47
CA GLU A 122 -0.85 20.44 -12.55
C GLU A 122 -1.31 19.69 -11.29
N LEU A 123 -2.43 19.00 -11.44
CA LEU A 123 -2.93 18.05 -10.46
C LEU A 123 -1.83 17.06 -10.09
N ALA A 124 -1.21 17.28 -8.95
CA ALA A 124 -0.27 16.34 -8.36
C ALA A 124 -1.06 15.10 -7.91
N TYR A 125 -1.23 14.14 -8.80
CA TYR A 125 -1.74 12.82 -8.43
C TYR A 125 -0.67 12.12 -7.61
N HIS A 126 -0.83 12.12 -6.30
CA HIS A 126 -0.01 11.30 -5.41
C HIS A 126 -0.63 9.92 -5.35
N HIS A 127 0.08 8.90 -5.79
CA HIS A 127 -0.34 7.52 -5.61
C HIS A 127 0.52 6.91 -4.50
N ASP A 128 -0.11 6.59 -3.34
CA ASP A 128 0.49 5.78 -2.27
C ASP A 128 1.93 6.18 -1.88
N SER A 129 2.17 7.47 -1.62
CA SER A 129 3.53 8.01 -1.51
C SER A 129 4.06 8.08 -0.08
N LEU A 130 3.36 7.57 0.92
CA LEU A 130 3.73 7.71 2.32
C LEU A 130 4.13 6.35 2.92
N VAL A 131 5.25 6.35 3.63
CA VAL A 131 5.80 5.21 4.36
C VAL A 131 6.14 5.66 5.77
N VAL A 132 5.74 4.91 6.80
CA VAL A 132 6.08 5.17 8.20
C VAL A 132 6.98 4.06 8.75
N ALA A 133 8.11 4.45 9.30
CA ALA A 133 9.04 3.59 10.03
C ALA A 133 9.45 4.30 11.33
N ASP A 134 10.72 4.54 11.57
CA ASP A 134 11.22 5.44 12.62
C ASP A 134 10.91 6.91 12.33
N ARG A 135 10.52 7.21 11.10
CA ARG A 135 10.12 8.52 10.56
C ARG A 135 9.15 8.32 9.38
N ILE A 136 8.61 9.43 8.89
CA ILE A 136 7.69 9.44 7.75
C ILE A 136 8.48 9.77 6.50
N TYR A 137 8.45 8.90 5.50
CA TYR A 137 9.01 9.15 4.18
C TYR A 137 7.88 9.38 3.19
N LEU A 138 8.01 10.40 2.36
CA LEU A 138 7.01 10.68 1.33
C LEU A 138 7.63 11.26 0.07
N ARG A 139 7.00 10.94 -1.04
CA ARG A 139 7.35 11.42 -2.37
C ARG A 139 6.28 12.39 -2.86
N THR A 140 6.68 13.63 -3.17
CA THR A 140 5.88 14.56 -3.97
C THR A 140 6.44 14.61 -5.39
N LEU A 141 5.85 15.38 -6.29
CA LEU A 141 6.39 15.55 -7.64
C LEU A 141 7.83 16.09 -7.62
N GLU A 142 8.14 16.99 -6.70
CA GLU A 142 9.39 17.76 -6.69
C GLU A 142 10.51 17.14 -5.85
N ALA A 143 10.16 16.34 -4.84
CA ALA A 143 11.16 15.88 -3.89
C ALA A 143 10.71 14.62 -3.11
N LEU A 144 11.71 13.92 -2.58
CA LEU A 144 11.57 12.96 -1.50
C LEU A 144 11.82 13.68 -0.18
N TYR A 145 10.99 13.41 0.82
CA TYR A 145 11.07 14.03 2.14
C TYR A 145 11.18 12.97 3.23
N ALA A 146 11.80 13.34 4.35
CA ALA A 146 11.57 12.69 5.63
C ALA A 146 11.05 13.71 6.65
N LEU A 147 10.05 13.28 7.40
CA LEU A 147 9.51 14.00 8.56
C LEU A 147 9.71 13.16 9.82
N SER A 148 9.77 13.82 10.97
CA SER A 148 9.59 13.13 12.26
C SER A 148 8.17 12.59 12.38
N LEU A 149 7.92 11.71 13.34
CA LEU A 149 6.56 11.23 13.63
C LEU A 149 5.64 12.34 14.20
N ASP A 150 6.21 13.47 14.62
CA ASP A 150 5.50 14.68 15.05
C ASP A 150 5.26 15.68 13.92
N GLY A 151 5.69 15.36 12.69
CA GLY A 151 5.45 16.15 11.49
C GLY A 151 6.52 17.19 11.15
N ASP A 152 7.63 17.25 11.89
CA ASP A 152 8.74 18.16 11.59
C ASP A 152 9.59 17.66 10.42
N ARG A 153 9.93 18.53 9.47
CA ARG A 153 10.75 18.15 8.33
C ARG A 153 12.21 17.93 8.73
N LEU A 154 12.68 16.68 8.60
CA LEU A 154 14.07 16.30 8.89
C LEU A 154 15.00 16.61 7.73
N TRP A 155 14.60 16.22 6.51
CA TRP A 155 15.33 16.52 5.29
C TRP A 155 14.42 16.54 4.05
N ARG A 156 14.94 17.12 2.96
CA ARG A 156 14.33 17.16 1.64
C ARG A 156 15.41 16.88 0.60
N HIS A 157 15.17 15.86 -0.23
CA HIS A 157 15.99 15.56 -1.40
C HIS A 157 15.24 15.96 -2.66
N PRO A 158 15.71 16.99 -3.42
CA PRO A 158 15.03 17.43 -4.63
C PRO A 158 15.13 16.35 -5.72
N ILE A 159 14.00 16.05 -6.36
CA ILE A 159 13.95 15.16 -7.51
C ILE A 159 13.53 16.02 -8.69
N PRO A 160 14.46 16.27 -9.62
CA PRO A 160 14.13 17.05 -10.80
C PRO A 160 13.01 16.38 -11.58
N THR A 161 11.92 17.09 -11.78
CA THR A 161 10.82 16.72 -12.65
C THR A 161 10.80 17.66 -13.83
N THR A 162 10.53 17.16 -15.03
CA THR A 162 10.06 17.95 -16.14
C THR A 162 8.56 17.72 -16.27
N ALA A 163 7.83 18.70 -16.77
CA ALA A 163 6.40 18.56 -17.02
C ALA A 163 6.12 17.32 -17.87
N GLN A 164 5.58 16.29 -17.22
CA GLN A 164 5.18 15.03 -17.86
C GLN A 164 3.66 14.93 -17.81
N PRO A 165 3.01 14.43 -18.86
CA PRO A 165 1.54 14.31 -18.89
C PRO A 165 0.98 13.29 -17.87
N TYR A 166 1.84 12.54 -17.17
CA TYR A 166 1.43 11.55 -16.17
C TYR A 166 2.41 11.54 -14.98
N PRO A 167 2.32 12.49 -14.06
CA PRO A 167 3.13 12.47 -12.85
C PRO A 167 2.63 11.36 -11.91
N ILE A 168 3.31 10.22 -11.88
CA ILE A 168 3.06 9.15 -10.92
C ILE A 168 4.09 9.28 -9.81
N ALA A 169 3.71 9.80 -8.66
CA ALA A 169 4.56 9.78 -7.47
C ALA A 169 4.37 8.45 -6.75
N ALA A 170 5.07 7.41 -7.19
CA ALA A 170 5.08 6.12 -6.52
C ALA A 170 5.66 6.23 -5.09
N PRO A 171 5.17 5.46 -4.10
CA PRO A 171 5.72 5.45 -2.76
C PRO A 171 7.20 5.06 -2.79
N PRO A 172 8.03 5.67 -1.95
CA PRO A 172 9.41 5.22 -1.80
C PRO A 172 9.44 3.83 -1.17
N VAL A 173 10.45 3.06 -1.51
CA VAL A 173 10.87 1.88 -0.74
C VAL A 173 11.91 2.33 0.27
N VAL A 174 11.77 1.93 1.52
CA VAL A 174 12.73 2.27 2.58
C VAL A 174 13.17 1.00 3.28
N SER A 175 14.36 0.55 3.00
CA SER A 175 14.92 -0.70 3.54
C SER A 175 16.43 -0.55 3.75
N ASP A 176 16.96 -1.20 4.78
CA ASP A 176 18.41 -1.28 5.08
C ASP A 176 19.15 0.08 5.01
N GLY A 177 18.51 1.14 5.52
CA GLY A 177 19.07 2.49 5.56
C GLY A 177 19.10 3.21 4.21
N VAL A 178 18.39 2.70 3.20
CA VAL A 178 18.28 3.29 1.86
C VAL A 178 16.82 3.61 1.55
N ALA A 179 16.56 4.83 1.08
CA ALA A 179 15.28 5.21 0.52
C ALA A 179 15.40 5.32 -1.01
N VAL A 180 14.63 4.50 -1.74
CA VAL A 180 14.64 4.45 -3.21
C VAL A 180 13.35 5.01 -3.75
N THR A 181 13.41 5.86 -4.75
CA THR A 181 12.25 6.47 -5.40
C THR A 181 12.40 6.52 -6.92
N ALA A 182 11.28 6.46 -7.62
CA ALA A 182 11.24 6.69 -9.06
C ALA A 182 11.53 8.16 -9.40
N THR A 183 12.20 8.39 -10.52
CA THR A 183 12.51 9.71 -11.09
C THR A 183 11.92 9.82 -12.49
N TYR A 184 11.37 11.01 -12.80
CA TYR A 184 10.72 11.26 -14.09
C TYR A 184 11.32 12.51 -14.71
N GLY A 185 11.82 12.41 -15.94
CA GLY A 185 12.41 13.54 -16.66
C GLY A 185 12.58 13.24 -18.14
N GLU A 186 12.37 14.23 -19.02
CA GLU A 186 12.47 14.01 -20.46
C GLU A 186 13.91 13.93 -20.98
N ARG A 187 14.85 14.64 -20.38
CA ARG A 187 16.21 14.76 -20.93
C ARG A 187 17.33 14.68 -19.92
N THR A 188 17.26 15.38 -18.80
CA THR A 188 18.31 15.36 -17.76
C THR A 188 17.75 15.90 -16.45
N PRO A 189 17.60 15.09 -15.42
CA PRO A 189 17.98 13.69 -15.33
C PRO A 189 17.00 12.76 -16.06
N PRO A 190 17.49 11.61 -16.59
CA PRO A 190 16.64 10.65 -17.29
C PRO A 190 15.60 10.04 -16.34
N ILE A 191 14.56 9.49 -16.94
CA ILE A 191 13.64 8.56 -16.25
C ILE A 191 14.47 7.47 -15.59
N GLY A 192 14.15 7.13 -14.34
CA GLY A 192 14.94 6.14 -13.63
C GLY A 192 14.50 5.94 -12.19
N VAL A 193 15.43 5.51 -11.39
CA VAL A 193 15.32 5.41 -9.93
C VAL A 193 16.54 6.06 -9.28
N ALA A 194 16.32 6.66 -8.12
CA ALA A 194 17.37 7.26 -7.31
C ALA A 194 17.27 6.74 -5.87
N ALA A 195 18.42 6.53 -5.26
CA ALA A 195 18.54 6.14 -3.86
C ALA A 195 19.24 7.24 -3.06
N VAL A 196 18.73 7.45 -1.87
CA VAL A 196 19.34 8.34 -0.88
C VAL A 196 19.54 7.57 0.42
N ASP A 197 20.43 8.06 1.24
CA ASP A 197 20.56 7.63 2.62
C ASP A 197 19.26 7.98 3.38
N ALA A 198 18.65 6.98 4.01
CA ALA A 198 17.34 7.16 4.64
C ALA A 198 17.39 8.10 5.85
N GLU A 199 18.53 8.17 6.56
CA GLU A 199 18.69 9.02 7.73
C GLU A 199 18.92 10.49 7.35
N THR A 200 19.76 10.74 6.33
CA THR A 200 20.26 12.08 6.01
C THR A 200 19.69 12.68 4.72
N GLY A 201 19.08 11.88 3.85
CA GLY A 201 18.64 12.30 2.51
C GLY A 201 19.77 12.53 1.51
N THR A 202 21.03 12.17 1.84
CA THR A 202 22.17 12.34 0.93
C THR A 202 22.12 11.33 -0.21
N PRO A 203 22.43 11.73 -1.48
CA PRO A 203 22.42 10.82 -2.61
C PRO A 203 23.39 9.64 -2.43
N ARG A 204 22.94 8.41 -2.74
CA ARG A 204 23.78 7.22 -2.78
C ARG A 204 24.08 6.77 -4.20
N TRP A 205 23.04 6.53 -4.99
CA TRP A 205 23.16 6.11 -6.39
C TRP A 205 21.96 6.52 -7.22
N ARG A 206 22.12 6.43 -8.54
CA ARG A 206 21.06 6.68 -9.51
C ARG A 206 21.21 5.77 -10.71
N VAL A 207 20.09 5.22 -11.20
CA VAL A 207 20.01 4.40 -12.41
C VAL A 207 19.01 5.03 -13.37
N GLY A 208 19.47 5.35 -14.58
CA GLY A 208 18.64 5.87 -15.66
C GLY A 208 18.08 4.76 -16.54
N PHE A 209 16.87 4.96 -17.05
CA PHE A 209 16.22 4.11 -18.03
C PHE A 209 15.89 4.89 -19.30
N ASN A 210 15.51 4.21 -20.38
CA ASN A 210 15.08 4.89 -21.60
C ASN A 210 13.67 5.49 -21.45
N SER A 211 13.27 6.38 -22.34
CA SER A 211 12.01 7.13 -22.26
C SER A 211 10.73 6.27 -22.35
N ARG A 212 10.84 5.00 -22.71
CA ARG A 212 9.72 4.06 -22.71
C ARG A 212 9.60 3.24 -21.44
N GLN A 213 10.60 3.32 -20.55
CA GLN A 213 10.67 2.58 -19.30
C GLN A 213 10.32 3.50 -18.13
N ILE A 214 9.03 3.77 -17.95
CA ILE A 214 8.52 4.59 -16.85
C ILE A 214 8.39 3.70 -15.61
N PRO A 215 9.22 3.89 -14.55
CA PRO A 215 9.10 3.09 -13.34
C PRO A 215 7.71 3.26 -12.72
N TRP A 216 7.17 2.15 -12.23
CA TRP A 216 5.95 2.13 -11.44
C TRP A 216 6.28 2.01 -9.96
N THR A 217 5.33 1.51 -9.16
CA THR A 217 5.49 1.29 -7.74
C THR A 217 6.51 0.19 -7.45
N LEU A 218 7.58 0.56 -6.79
CA LEU A 218 8.69 -0.32 -6.46
C LEU A 218 8.32 -1.33 -5.36
N ALA A 219 9.04 -2.46 -5.32
CA ALA A 219 9.07 -3.37 -4.19
C ALA A 219 10.52 -3.69 -3.83
N ALA A 220 10.81 -4.06 -2.58
CA ALA A 220 12.14 -4.51 -2.18
C ALA A 220 12.07 -5.70 -1.21
N ALA A 221 13.06 -6.54 -1.30
CA ALA A 221 13.28 -7.63 -0.35
C ALA A 221 14.73 -8.11 -0.42
N ASP A 222 15.31 -8.48 0.72
CA ASP A 222 16.60 -9.12 0.86
C ASP A 222 17.72 -8.45 0.03
N GLY A 223 17.84 -7.14 0.14
CA GLY A 223 18.90 -6.35 -0.50
C GLY A 223 18.69 -6.06 -1.99
N ALA A 224 17.56 -6.45 -2.59
CA ALA A 224 17.21 -6.12 -3.96
C ALA A 224 16.00 -5.18 -4.05
N VAL A 225 15.98 -4.29 -5.03
CA VAL A 225 14.83 -3.48 -5.41
C VAL A 225 14.33 -3.88 -6.80
N TYR A 226 13.03 -4.11 -6.91
CA TYR A 226 12.35 -4.54 -8.14
C TYR A 226 11.62 -3.34 -8.73
N VAL A 227 11.99 -3.01 -9.96
CA VAL A 227 11.49 -1.86 -10.72
C VAL A 227 10.60 -2.35 -11.84
N PRO A 228 9.27 -2.36 -11.68
CA PRO A 228 8.34 -2.63 -12.77
C PRO A 228 8.20 -1.39 -13.64
N PHE A 229 7.97 -1.57 -14.95
CA PHE A 229 7.75 -0.48 -15.89
C PHE A 229 6.33 -0.44 -16.38
N PHE A 230 5.73 0.74 -16.31
CA PHE A 230 4.37 0.99 -16.75
C PHE A 230 4.27 0.94 -18.29
N LYS A 231 3.40 0.10 -18.78
CA LYS A 231 3.08 -0.11 -20.20
C LYS A 231 4.26 -0.55 -21.10
N GLY A 232 3.96 -1.43 -22.01
CA GLY A 232 4.90 -2.01 -22.96
C GLY A 232 5.69 -3.20 -22.40
N ASP A 233 6.59 -3.72 -23.21
CA ASP A 233 7.35 -4.95 -22.93
C ASP A 233 8.62 -4.71 -22.12
N ALA A 234 8.73 -3.57 -21.44
CA ALA A 234 9.90 -3.22 -20.64
C ALA A 234 10.09 -4.13 -19.42
N GLY A 235 8.99 -4.65 -18.88
CA GLY A 235 8.99 -5.68 -17.87
C GLY A 235 9.40 -5.22 -16.49
N VAL A 236 10.30 -5.99 -15.85
CA VAL A 236 10.84 -5.74 -14.53
C VAL A 236 12.36 -5.79 -14.56
N VAL A 237 13.01 -4.89 -13.83
CA VAL A 237 14.45 -4.92 -13.56
C VAL A 237 14.67 -5.10 -12.06
N ALA A 238 15.58 -6.01 -11.68
CA ALA A 238 16.10 -6.10 -10.32
C ALA A 238 17.43 -5.36 -10.22
N LEU A 239 17.56 -4.55 -9.17
CA LEU A 239 18.76 -3.81 -8.84
C LEU A 239 19.19 -4.16 -7.41
N ASP A 240 20.49 -4.20 -7.18
CA ASP A 240 21.05 -4.22 -5.83
C ASP A 240 20.69 -2.94 -5.08
N LEU A 241 20.09 -3.08 -3.89
CA LEU A 241 19.56 -1.96 -3.10
C LEU A 241 20.65 -0.97 -2.67
N GLN A 242 21.86 -1.45 -2.37
CA GLN A 242 22.93 -0.60 -1.84
C GLN A 242 23.71 0.14 -2.93
N THR A 243 23.84 -0.47 -4.11
CA THR A 243 24.71 0.05 -5.18
C THR A 243 23.98 0.50 -6.44
N GLY A 244 22.72 0.08 -6.61
CA GLY A 244 21.95 0.27 -7.86
C GLY A 244 22.45 -0.62 -9.00
N GLY A 245 23.37 -1.56 -8.74
CA GLY A 245 23.85 -2.50 -9.73
C GLY A 245 22.72 -3.39 -10.27
N ARG A 246 22.64 -3.54 -11.59
CA ARG A 246 21.60 -4.38 -12.21
C ARG A 246 21.94 -5.86 -12.02
N GLU A 247 21.02 -6.60 -11.42
CA GLU A 247 21.16 -8.05 -11.22
C GLU A 247 20.58 -8.82 -12.41
N TRP A 248 19.34 -8.54 -12.79
CA TRP A 248 18.66 -9.15 -13.92
C TRP A 248 17.54 -8.26 -14.48
N SER A 249 16.96 -8.70 -15.57
CA SER A 249 15.71 -8.13 -16.12
C SER A 249 14.91 -9.18 -16.87
N VAL A 250 13.60 -9.03 -16.86
CA VAL A 250 12.66 -9.85 -17.61
C VAL A 250 11.68 -8.96 -18.38
N SER A 251 11.45 -9.28 -19.65
CA SER A 251 10.48 -8.57 -20.49
C SER A 251 9.09 -9.17 -20.30
N LEU A 252 8.14 -8.35 -19.80
CA LEU A 252 6.76 -8.72 -19.50
C LEU A 252 5.86 -7.48 -19.69
N PRO A 253 4.61 -7.65 -20.18
CA PRO A 253 3.64 -6.55 -20.23
C PRO A 253 3.07 -6.27 -18.83
N VAL A 254 3.76 -5.47 -18.04
CA VAL A 254 3.39 -5.19 -16.65
C VAL A 254 2.14 -4.29 -16.59
N ALA A 255 1.17 -4.68 -15.76
CA ALA A 255 -0.10 -3.97 -15.55
C ALA A 255 -0.23 -3.32 -14.16
N GLY A 256 0.63 -3.61 -13.22
CA GLY A 256 0.49 -3.13 -11.85
C GLY A 256 1.74 -3.27 -10.98
N PRO A 257 1.63 -2.91 -9.70
CA PRO A 257 2.70 -3.08 -8.73
C PRO A 257 3.12 -4.54 -8.61
N VAL A 258 4.41 -4.78 -8.47
CA VAL A 258 4.95 -6.11 -8.19
C VAL A 258 4.94 -6.41 -6.69
N THR A 259 4.88 -7.70 -6.34
CA THR A 259 4.88 -8.18 -4.95
C THR A 259 5.92 -9.28 -4.79
N VAL A 260 6.73 -9.22 -3.74
CA VAL A 260 7.71 -10.26 -3.42
C VAL A 260 7.13 -11.20 -2.36
N ALA A 261 7.22 -12.50 -2.60
CA ALA A 261 6.78 -13.55 -1.68
C ALA A 261 7.83 -14.66 -1.61
N GLY A 262 8.67 -14.64 -0.59
CA GLY A 262 9.81 -15.56 -0.49
C GLY A 262 10.71 -15.48 -1.73
N ASP A 263 10.91 -16.58 -2.44
CA ASP A 263 11.72 -16.65 -3.67
C ASP A 263 10.93 -16.27 -4.95
N THR A 264 9.71 -15.78 -4.84
CA THR A 264 8.83 -15.48 -5.96
C THR A 264 8.54 -14.00 -6.05
N LEU A 265 8.68 -13.43 -7.25
CA LEU A 265 8.16 -12.11 -7.60
C LEU A 265 6.87 -12.30 -8.40
N LEU A 266 5.79 -11.73 -7.92
CA LEU A 266 4.49 -11.74 -8.58
C LEU A 266 4.34 -10.46 -9.41
N VAL A 267 4.04 -10.64 -10.68
CA VAL A 267 3.96 -9.56 -11.66
C VAL A 267 2.56 -9.57 -12.29
N PRO A 268 1.71 -8.58 -11.99
CA PRO A 268 0.46 -8.38 -12.72
C PRO A 268 0.74 -8.06 -14.19
N LEU A 269 -0.03 -8.68 -15.10
CA LEU A 269 0.20 -8.56 -16.55
C LEU A 269 -0.97 -7.87 -17.25
N ASP A 270 -0.65 -7.07 -18.27
CA ASP A 270 -1.59 -6.50 -19.24
C ASP A 270 -1.54 -7.35 -20.51
N GLY A 271 -2.48 -8.26 -20.65
CA GLY A 271 -2.52 -9.17 -21.79
C GLY A 271 -3.70 -10.12 -21.74
N ASP A 272 -4.09 -10.62 -22.90
CA ASP A 272 -5.11 -11.64 -23.06
C ASP A 272 -4.41 -12.95 -23.46
N PRO A 273 -4.57 -14.06 -22.72
CA PRO A 273 -5.42 -14.28 -21.52
C PRO A 273 -4.67 -14.21 -20.18
N GLU A 274 -3.47 -13.67 -20.11
CA GLU A 274 -2.62 -13.73 -18.90
C GLU A 274 -2.87 -12.55 -17.97
N ALA A 275 -3.14 -12.82 -16.67
CA ALA A 275 -3.38 -11.79 -15.67
C ALA A 275 -2.24 -11.64 -14.67
N ILE A 276 -1.42 -12.68 -14.45
CA ILE A 276 -0.34 -12.68 -13.47
C ILE A 276 0.74 -13.68 -13.85
N ALA A 277 2.01 -13.32 -13.63
CA ALA A 277 3.15 -14.22 -13.71
C ALA A 277 3.84 -14.33 -12.33
N ALA A 278 4.35 -15.51 -12.03
CA ALA A 278 5.32 -15.74 -10.98
C ALA A 278 6.72 -15.88 -11.58
N VAL A 279 7.63 -15.07 -11.08
CA VAL A 279 9.00 -14.98 -11.55
C VAL A 279 9.94 -15.39 -10.40
N ASP A 280 10.96 -16.17 -10.69
CA ASP A 280 12.03 -16.40 -9.73
C ASP A 280 12.76 -15.08 -9.45
N ARG A 281 12.73 -14.62 -8.22
CA ARG A 281 13.22 -13.27 -7.87
C ARG A 281 14.73 -13.11 -7.96
N ARG A 282 15.50 -14.20 -7.97
CA ARG A 282 16.97 -14.17 -8.08
C ARG A 282 17.46 -14.18 -9.52
N THR A 283 16.69 -14.81 -10.42
CA THR A 283 17.13 -15.04 -11.79
C THR A 283 16.30 -14.32 -12.85
N GLY A 284 15.09 -13.86 -12.50
CA GLY A 284 14.13 -13.33 -13.45
C GLY A 284 13.41 -14.40 -14.31
N ALA A 285 13.64 -15.71 -14.03
CA ALA A 285 13.00 -16.78 -14.77
C ALA A 285 11.52 -16.92 -14.41
N ILE A 286 10.67 -17.06 -15.42
CA ILE A 286 9.23 -17.25 -15.20
C ILE A 286 8.98 -18.68 -14.72
N ARG A 287 8.36 -18.83 -13.56
CA ARG A 287 7.99 -20.11 -12.96
C ARG A 287 6.65 -20.62 -13.46
N TRP A 288 5.65 -19.74 -13.47
CA TRP A 288 4.32 -20.02 -13.98
C TRP A 288 3.62 -18.73 -14.43
N ARG A 289 2.58 -18.88 -15.23
CA ARG A 289 1.62 -17.83 -15.58
C ARG A 289 0.22 -18.35 -15.36
N ALA A 290 -0.66 -17.52 -14.86
CA ALA A 290 -2.05 -17.86 -14.66
C ALA A 290 -2.94 -17.02 -15.57
N PRO A 291 -3.94 -17.66 -16.21
CA PRO A 291 -4.90 -16.95 -17.02
C PRO A 291 -5.83 -16.10 -16.14
N GLY A 292 -6.27 -15.01 -16.72
CA GLY A 292 -7.29 -14.11 -16.18
C GLY A 292 -7.64 -13.13 -17.26
N VAL A 293 -8.87 -12.62 -17.25
CA VAL A 293 -9.26 -11.61 -18.22
C VAL A 293 -9.10 -10.26 -17.59
N ARG A 294 -8.28 -9.41 -18.16
CA ARG A 294 -7.99 -8.02 -17.79
C ARG A 294 -7.71 -7.81 -16.29
N HIS A 295 -6.46 -7.73 -15.98
CA HIS A 295 -6.01 -7.24 -14.69
C HIS A 295 -6.41 -5.76 -14.53
N THR A 296 -6.89 -5.39 -13.36
CA THR A 296 -6.95 -3.98 -12.96
C THR A 296 -5.54 -3.52 -12.59
N GLU A 297 -5.24 -2.23 -12.64
CA GLU A 297 -3.96 -1.64 -12.22
C GLU A 297 -3.67 -1.86 -10.70
N ALA A 298 -4.41 -2.75 -10.06
CA ALA A 298 -4.29 -3.14 -8.67
C ALA A 298 -3.14 -4.13 -8.46
N GLY A 299 -2.54 -4.11 -7.29
CA GLY A 299 -1.55 -5.08 -6.87
C GLY A 299 -2.17 -6.41 -6.42
N VAL A 300 -1.33 -7.29 -5.92
CA VAL A 300 -1.73 -8.57 -5.35
C VAL A 300 -1.41 -8.60 -3.85
N ALA A 301 -2.13 -9.44 -3.10
CA ALA A 301 -1.76 -9.79 -1.74
C ALA A 301 -1.30 -11.25 -1.67
N VAL A 302 -0.37 -11.55 -0.76
CA VAL A 302 0.15 -12.91 -0.57
C VAL A 302 0.14 -13.28 0.90
N ALA A 303 -0.52 -14.36 1.21
CA ALA A 303 -0.55 -14.95 2.54
C ALA A 303 -0.86 -16.46 2.46
N HIS A 304 -0.40 -17.24 3.43
CA HIS A 304 -0.77 -18.66 3.58
C HIS A 304 -0.56 -19.48 2.29
N ASP A 305 0.59 -19.32 1.62
CA ASP A 305 0.94 -19.95 0.35
C ASP A 305 -0.06 -19.69 -0.79
N ARG A 306 -0.73 -18.53 -0.74
CA ARG A 306 -1.72 -18.10 -1.73
C ARG A 306 -1.48 -16.69 -2.20
N VAL A 307 -1.90 -16.46 -3.44
CA VAL A 307 -1.95 -15.15 -4.10
C VAL A 307 -3.40 -14.73 -4.24
N TYR A 308 -3.74 -13.55 -3.76
CA TYR A 308 -5.07 -12.95 -3.87
C TYR A 308 -5.00 -11.73 -4.75
N TYR A 309 -5.87 -11.64 -5.75
CA TYR A 309 -5.92 -10.51 -6.67
C TYR A 309 -7.28 -10.37 -7.33
N CYS A 310 -7.56 -9.16 -7.84
CA CYS A 310 -8.80 -8.90 -8.56
C CYS A 310 -8.57 -8.99 -10.06
N ALA A 311 -9.36 -9.83 -10.74
CA ALA A 311 -9.44 -9.91 -12.20
C ALA A 311 -10.88 -10.20 -12.60
N ASP A 312 -11.32 -9.73 -13.77
CA ASP A 312 -12.69 -9.90 -14.26
C ASP A 312 -13.79 -9.49 -13.27
N ARG A 313 -13.51 -8.47 -12.47
CA ARG A 313 -14.43 -8.00 -11.43
C ARG A 313 -14.64 -8.99 -10.29
N MET A 314 -13.80 -10.03 -10.20
CA MET A 314 -13.81 -11.05 -9.18
C MET A 314 -12.54 -10.99 -8.33
N LEU A 315 -12.62 -11.43 -7.09
CA LEU A 315 -11.45 -11.76 -6.28
C LEU A 315 -11.11 -13.23 -6.51
N LEU A 316 -9.85 -13.50 -6.80
CA LEU A 316 -9.31 -14.82 -7.06
C LEU A 316 -8.27 -15.17 -5.99
N ALA A 317 -8.24 -16.41 -5.56
CA ALA A 317 -7.17 -16.99 -4.76
C ALA A 317 -6.52 -18.13 -5.53
N ARG A 318 -5.19 -18.07 -5.68
CA ARG A 318 -4.39 -19.09 -6.35
C ARG A 318 -3.29 -19.60 -5.43
N ARG A 319 -2.81 -20.80 -5.69
CA ARG A 319 -1.61 -21.32 -5.04
C ARG A 319 -0.38 -20.50 -5.48
N LEU A 320 0.47 -20.17 -4.53
CA LEU A 320 1.71 -19.39 -4.82
C LEU A 320 2.72 -20.22 -5.62
N ASP A 321 2.80 -21.52 -5.37
CA ASP A 321 3.78 -22.43 -5.98
C ASP A 321 3.45 -22.82 -7.43
N THR A 322 2.16 -23.03 -7.76
CA THR A 322 1.72 -23.56 -9.07
C THR A 322 0.88 -22.59 -9.90
N GLY A 323 0.29 -21.57 -9.28
CA GLY A 323 -0.68 -20.70 -9.91
C GLY A 323 -2.09 -21.29 -10.07
N ASP A 324 -2.34 -22.48 -9.52
CA ASP A 324 -3.65 -23.14 -9.61
C ASP A 324 -4.73 -22.36 -8.86
N LEU A 325 -5.91 -22.26 -9.46
CA LEU A 325 -7.05 -21.62 -8.82
C LEU A 325 -7.54 -22.44 -7.62
N VAL A 326 -7.64 -21.80 -6.45
CA VAL A 326 -8.18 -22.41 -5.23
C VAL A 326 -9.66 -22.07 -5.06
N TRP A 327 -9.98 -20.78 -5.16
CA TRP A 327 -11.36 -20.29 -5.11
C TRP A 327 -11.48 -18.93 -5.82
N SER A 328 -12.70 -18.57 -6.13
CA SER A 328 -13.06 -17.24 -6.65
C SER A 328 -14.30 -16.70 -5.95
N PHE A 329 -14.34 -15.38 -5.81
CA PHE A 329 -15.48 -14.67 -5.24
C PHE A 329 -15.90 -13.53 -6.15
N GLY A 330 -17.18 -13.53 -6.55
CA GLY A 330 -17.83 -12.47 -7.30
C GLY A 330 -19.31 -12.51 -6.96
N PRO A 331 -19.79 -11.61 -6.09
CA PRO A 331 -21.11 -11.78 -5.46
C PRO A 331 -22.27 -11.66 -6.45
N THR A 332 -22.19 -10.80 -7.45
CA THR A 332 -23.20 -10.69 -8.52
C THR A 332 -22.63 -9.96 -9.74
N PRO A 333 -23.27 -10.04 -10.94
CA PRO A 333 -22.85 -9.30 -12.13
C PRO A 333 -22.84 -7.77 -11.99
N ARG A 334 -23.53 -7.23 -10.98
CA ARG A 334 -23.58 -5.78 -10.71
C ARG A 334 -22.49 -5.32 -9.72
N VAL A 335 -21.66 -6.22 -9.23
CA VAL A 335 -20.58 -5.93 -8.30
C VAL A 335 -19.25 -6.05 -9.02
N SER A 336 -18.36 -5.10 -8.79
CA SER A 336 -17.01 -5.10 -9.35
C SER A 336 -15.99 -5.01 -8.23
N LEU A 337 -15.08 -5.99 -8.18
CA LEU A 337 -13.90 -5.97 -7.33
C LEU A 337 -12.70 -5.57 -8.20
N SER A 338 -12.03 -4.48 -7.87
CA SER A 338 -10.98 -3.91 -8.72
C SER A 338 -9.82 -3.28 -7.94
N TRP A 339 -9.85 -3.31 -6.62
CA TRP A 339 -8.77 -2.80 -5.76
C TRP A 339 -7.84 -3.92 -5.33
N THR A 340 -6.61 -3.56 -4.95
CA THR A 340 -5.68 -4.49 -4.31
C THR A 340 -6.32 -5.07 -3.06
N PRO A 341 -6.47 -6.39 -2.94
CA PRO A 341 -6.96 -7.00 -1.71
C PRO A 341 -5.92 -6.87 -0.59
N VAL A 342 -6.38 -7.00 0.63
CA VAL A 342 -5.55 -6.99 1.85
C VAL A 342 -5.85 -8.22 2.66
N VAL A 343 -4.83 -8.82 3.25
CA VAL A 343 -5.00 -9.97 4.15
C VAL A 343 -4.58 -9.57 5.57
N ALA A 344 -5.45 -9.81 6.53
CA ALA A 344 -5.11 -9.69 7.94
C ALA A 344 -5.48 -10.99 8.67
N GLY A 345 -4.47 -11.62 9.28
CA GLY A 345 -4.60 -12.97 9.83
C GLY A 345 -5.11 -13.95 8.76
N ASP A 346 -6.25 -14.56 9.01
CA ASP A 346 -6.91 -15.53 8.12
C ASP A 346 -8.09 -14.93 7.31
N VAL A 347 -8.14 -13.59 7.21
CA VAL A 347 -9.21 -12.85 6.53
C VAL A 347 -8.67 -12.05 5.34
N VAL A 348 -9.29 -12.24 4.18
CA VAL A 348 -9.05 -11.41 2.99
C VAL A 348 -10.09 -10.30 2.94
N TYR A 349 -9.64 -9.05 2.85
CA TYR A 349 -10.49 -7.88 2.68
C TYR A 349 -10.48 -7.43 1.23
N ALA A 350 -11.64 -7.22 0.67
CA ALA A 350 -11.81 -6.77 -0.70
C ALA A 350 -12.85 -5.65 -0.79
N LEU A 351 -12.47 -4.57 -1.48
CA LEU A 351 -13.37 -3.47 -1.80
C LEU A 351 -14.16 -3.79 -3.07
N ALA A 352 -15.44 -3.49 -3.04
CA ALA A 352 -16.36 -3.75 -4.13
C ALA A 352 -17.24 -2.54 -4.43
N GLU A 353 -17.32 -2.15 -5.71
CA GLU A 353 -18.30 -1.20 -6.21
C GLU A 353 -19.58 -1.95 -6.58
N HIS A 354 -20.71 -1.52 -6.05
CA HIS A 354 -22.03 -2.01 -6.42
C HIS A 354 -22.69 -1.04 -7.41
N ARG A 355 -23.09 -1.51 -8.58
CA ARG A 355 -23.78 -0.69 -9.57
C ARG A 355 -25.29 -0.69 -9.33
N ALA A 356 -25.81 0.41 -8.83
CA ALA A 356 -27.24 0.70 -8.74
C ALA A 356 -27.62 1.74 -9.82
N GLU A 357 -28.92 1.95 -10.06
CA GLU A 357 -29.40 2.84 -11.14
C GLU A 357 -28.85 4.27 -11.03
N ASN A 358 -28.79 4.84 -9.82
CA ASN A 358 -28.38 6.23 -9.59
C ASN A 358 -27.26 6.37 -8.55
N SER A 359 -26.56 5.28 -8.20
CA SER A 359 -25.49 5.33 -7.21
C SER A 359 -24.48 4.21 -7.42
N ARG A 360 -23.27 4.40 -6.88
CA ARG A 360 -22.18 3.42 -6.89
C ARG A 360 -21.65 3.23 -5.47
N PRO A 361 -22.44 2.63 -4.58
CA PRO A 361 -21.97 2.40 -3.23
C PRO A 361 -20.81 1.41 -3.19
N HIS A 362 -19.85 1.68 -2.31
CA HIS A 362 -18.72 0.82 -2.06
C HIS A 362 -18.92 0.03 -0.77
N TYR A 363 -18.56 -1.23 -0.82
CA TYR A 363 -18.60 -2.16 0.29
C TYR A 363 -17.22 -2.76 0.54
N LEU A 364 -16.88 -2.94 1.81
CA LEU A 364 -15.77 -3.79 2.21
C LEU A 364 -16.31 -5.19 2.54
N TYR A 365 -15.77 -6.20 1.91
CA TYR A 365 -16.03 -7.61 2.23
C TYR A 365 -14.86 -8.17 3.01
N ALA A 366 -15.16 -8.92 4.07
CA ALA A 366 -14.23 -9.76 4.82
C ALA A 366 -14.51 -11.21 4.48
N LEU A 367 -13.54 -11.92 3.91
CA LEU A 367 -13.67 -13.30 3.45
C LEU A 367 -12.66 -14.18 4.17
N ASP A 368 -13.05 -15.42 4.41
CA ASP A 368 -12.16 -16.47 4.88
C ASP A 368 -11.05 -16.72 3.84
N ALA A 369 -9.79 -16.57 4.21
CA ALA A 369 -8.67 -16.70 3.31
C ALA A 369 -8.53 -18.12 2.72
N ALA A 370 -8.94 -19.14 3.47
CA ALA A 370 -8.86 -20.53 3.03
C ALA A 370 -9.93 -20.91 2.01
N SER A 371 -11.16 -20.40 2.17
CA SER A 371 -12.32 -20.88 1.43
C SER A 371 -13.04 -19.83 0.57
N GLY A 372 -12.71 -18.54 0.72
CA GLY A 372 -13.41 -17.44 0.06
C GLY A 372 -14.84 -17.18 0.59
N ARG A 373 -15.23 -17.80 1.70
CA ARG A 373 -16.57 -17.60 2.30
C ARG A 373 -16.62 -16.24 2.97
N VAL A 374 -17.72 -15.51 2.75
CA VAL A 374 -17.93 -14.20 3.40
C VAL A 374 -18.08 -14.40 4.91
N ARG A 375 -17.22 -13.75 5.68
CA ARG A 375 -17.27 -13.65 7.16
C ARG A 375 -17.94 -12.35 7.61
N GLY A 376 -17.99 -11.35 6.73
CA GLY A 376 -18.64 -10.09 7.03
C GLY A 376 -18.59 -9.11 5.87
N SER A 377 -19.37 -8.04 5.99
CA SER A 377 -19.31 -6.92 5.05
C SER A 377 -19.91 -5.66 5.66
N GLY A 378 -19.53 -4.52 5.11
CA GLY A 378 -20.10 -3.23 5.47
C GLY A 378 -20.02 -2.22 4.34
N ARG A 379 -20.96 -1.28 4.31
CA ARG A 379 -20.95 -0.19 3.34
C ARG A 379 -19.98 0.89 3.80
N VAL A 380 -18.97 1.19 2.99
CA VAL A 380 -17.97 2.25 3.27
C VAL A 380 -18.38 3.58 2.70
N SER A 381 -19.01 3.63 1.53
CA SER A 381 -19.43 4.85 0.87
C SER A 381 -20.74 4.67 0.11
N ARG A 382 -21.46 5.77 -0.15
CA ARG A 382 -22.66 5.79 -1.00
C ARG A 382 -22.33 6.01 -2.47
N SER A 383 -21.31 6.82 -2.76
CA SER A 383 -20.92 7.19 -4.13
C SER A 383 -19.47 7.66 -4.25
N ALA A 384 -18.78 7.93 -3.14
CA ALA A 384 -17.39 8.37 -3.16
C ALA A 384 -16.47 7.21 -3.53
N THR A 385 -15.47 7.47 -4.35
CA THR A 385 -14.38 6.53 -4.65
C THR A 385 -13.59 6.20 -3.38
N VAL A 386 -12.87 5.10 -3.40
CA VAL A 386 -11.98 4.67 -2.31
C VAL A 386 -10.55 4.70 -2.84
N SER A 387 -9.63 5.36 -2.13
CA SER A 387 -8.23 5.42 -2.53
C SER A 387 -7.40 4.25 -2.01
N GLY A 388 -7.82 3.63 -0.92
CA GLY A 388 -7.14 2.46 -0.36
C GLY A 388 -7.59 2.21 1.08
N PHE A 389 -7.08 1.13 1.67
CA PHE A 389 -7.36 0.83 3.06
C PHE A 389 -6.21 0.12 3.76
N ALA A 390 -6.18 0.24 5.08
CA ALA A 390 -5.23 -0.40 5.98
C ALA A 390 -5.99 -1.21 7.03
N VAL A 391 -5.44 -2.30 7.50
CA VAL A 391 -6.06 -3.16 8.52
C VAL A 391 -5.08 -3.41 9.67
N VAL A 392 -5.55 -3.18 10.88
CA VAL A 392 -4.85 -3.49 12.12
C VAL A 392 -5.75 -4.31 13.03
N ASP A 393 -5.32 -4.67 14.25
CA ASP A 393 -6.14 -5.43 15.18
C ASP A 393 -7.45 -4.70 15.50
N GLY A 394 -8.57 -5.36 15.18
CA GLY A 394 -9.92 -4.88 15.43
C GLY A 394 -10.43 -3.78 14.49
N ALA A 395 -9.60 -3.16 13.66
CA ALA A 395 -10.00 -2.00 12.85
C ALA A 395 -9.50 -2.04 11.41
N GLY A 396 -10.28 -1.38 10.52
CA GLY A 396 -9.88 -1.07 9.15
C GLY A 396 -10.04 0.42 8.87
N TYR A 397 -9.04 1.04 8.23
CA TYR A 397 -9.05 2.47 7.90
C TYR A 397 -9.21 2.65 6.41
N VAL A 398 -10.13 3.50 6.00
CA VAL A 398 -10.50 3.72 4.59
C VAL A 398 -10.48 5.21 4.30
N ALA A 399 -9.79 5.61 3.24
CA ALA A 399 -9.84 6.97 2.73
C ALA A 399 -10.80 7.06 1.55
N LEU A 400 -11.71 8.05 1.58
CA LEU A 400 -12.73 8.26 0.59
C LEU A 400 -12.45 9.48 -0.30
N GLY A 401 -12.86 9.40 -1.56
CA GLY A 401 -12.83 10.49 -2.52
C GLY A 401 -13.69 11.72 -2.18
N SER A 402 -14.51 11.60 -1.15
CA SER A 402 -15.24 12.74 -0.57
C SER A 402 -14.39 13.58 0.39
N GLY A 403 -13.15 13.18 0.68
CA GLY A 403 -12.32 13.85 1.69
C GLY A 403 -12.47 13.32 3.10
N GLU A 404 -13.16 12.20 3.27
CA GLU A 404 -13.35 11.56 4.58
C GLU A 404 -12.35 10.43 4.81
N LEU A 405 -11.86 10.31 6.05
CA LEU A 405 -11.16 9.15 6.57
C LEU A 405 -12.09 8.42 7.55
N LEU A 406 -12.22 7.10 7.38
CA LEU A 406 -13.08 6.26 8.20
C LEU A 406 -12.28 5.22 8.95
N CYS A 407 -12.67 4.96 10.21
CA CYS A 407 -12.34 3.73 10.91
C CYS A 407 -13.55 2.78 10.86
N LEU A 408 -13.34 1.57 10.43
CA LEU A 408 -14.34 0.50 10.40
C LEU A 408 -14.01 -0.54 11.47
N GLU A 409 -15.03 -0.98 12.20
CA GLU A 409 -14.94 -2.03 13.21
C GLU A 409 -16.05 -3.07 13.02
N ALA A 410 -15.92 -4.22 13.68
CA ALA A 410 -17.00 -5.18 13.79
C ALA A 410 -18.12 -4.63 14.67
N CYS A 411 -19.37 -4.78 14.25
CA CYS A 411 -20.51 -4.40 15.04
C CYS A 411 -20.64 -5.29 16.29
N ALA A 412 -20.57 -4.71 17.48
CA ALA A 412 -20.65 -5.42 18.74
C ALA A 412 -22.02 -6.11 18.98
N VAL A 413 -23.09 -5.51 18.45
CA VAL A 413 -24.46 -6.06 18.54
C VAL A 413 -25.12 -5.98 17.18
N SER A 414 -25.46 -7.11 16.57
CA SER A 414 -26.21 -7.15 15.33
C SER A 414 -27.58 -7.79 15.54
N ALA A 415 -28.63 -7.11 15.17
CA ALA A 415 -29.98 -7.65 15.08
C ALA A 415 -30.42 -7.68 13.60
N LEU A 416 -30.84 -8.84 13.12
CA LEU A 416 -31.29 -9.05 11.72
C LEU A 416 -30.25 -8.61 10.68
N GLY A 417 -28.94 -8.82 10.96
CA GLY A 417 -27.84 -8.43 10.06
C GLY A 417 -27.59 -6.92 9.97
N ARG A 418 -28.18 -6.12 10.84
CA ARG A 418 -27.93 -4.68 10.97
C ARG A 418 -27.27 -4.36 12.29
N CYS A 419 -26.32 -3.44 12.24
CA CYS A 419 -25.66 -2.95 13.44
C CYS A 419 -26.64 -2.12 14.28
N VAL A 420 -26.85 -2.50 15.53
CA VAL A 420 -27.63 -1.72 16.50
C VAL A 420 -26.61 -1.00 17.39
N ARG A 421 -26.50 0.31 17.25
CA ARG A 421 -25.80 1.14 18.23
C ARG A 421 -26.77 1.41 19.39
N ASN A 422 -26.34 1.11 20.60
CA ASN A 422 -26.97 1.68 21.78
C ASN A 422 -26.61 3.17 21.77
N GLY A 423 -27.62 4.02 21.49
CA GLY A 423 -27.51 5.47 21.49
C GLY A 423 -27.24 6.06 22.85
#